data_c501583addc68ee82fe40c765bcdba57
#
_entry.id   c501583addc68ee82fe40c765bcdba57
#
_cell.length_a   1.000
_cell.length_b   1.000
_cell.length_c   1.000
_cell.angle_alpha   90.00
_cell.angle_beta   90.00
_cell.angle_gamma   90.00
#
_symmetry.space_group_name_H-M   'P 1'
#
loop_
_entity.id
_entity.type
_entity.pdbx_description
1 polymer ?
#
loop_
_entity_poly.entity_id
_entity_poly.type
_entity_poly.pdbx_seq_one_letter_code
_entity_poly.pdbx_strand_id
1 'polypeptide(L)'
;MSLSKKSKIVVFMLCVMPILLAAGCFLYPPEIRYDSYLVPNLETKDPAVSQDQENPGTMIYDIGGSSVVVRYMQDTELNTLFPDESKNDKYSTNPYTYGDWVDPDVGYTPNRFTVFNVTLLNRVFPKMWLDPTEAVLITDTGEVLHSYTVSIAAAKYGNSFENYYRSILGQSGNDYYRYEMRVGMVRGKNYGLEEYIFRGDSYSGLITFDTLRPEIKRVRLLLKKVVYRFDAFNRPSDTADVTFNFDRKIDRQVITREEHMKELEREKVRIRFSGTQQLVGARTNDSARAPRSIDRAMEASASQMEKCFLDRYSKGEVKPGRMTLSFTIEPSGLVSSQNVIEVQGINSEPFMNCILDVIRTLKFEKIEDMPMEGTNIVKGPARPVNLTYPLEFSVTTEEEKK
;
A
#
# COMPACT_ATOMS: atom_id res chain seq x y z
N MET A 1 20.20 -35.23 -60.96
CA MET A 1 18.81 -34.73 -61.10
C MET A 1 18.79 -33.26 -60.64
N SER A 2 18.69 -32.32 -61.58
CA SER A 2 18.65 -30.89 -61.26
C SER A 2 17.19 -30.48 -60.99
N LEU A 3 16.90 -30.06 -59.76
CA LEU A 3 15.59 -29.51 -59.36
C LEU A 3 15.28 -28.26 -60.21
N SER A 4 14.07 -28.17 -60.72
CA SER A 4 13.63 -27.00 -61.49
C SER A 4 13.66 -25.72 -60.65
N LYS A 5 13.83 -24.55 -61.29
CA LYS A 5 13.84 -23.25 -60.57
C LYS A 5 12.60 -23.08 -59.67
N LYS A 6 11.40 -23.55 -60.06
CA LYS A 6 10.18 -23.51 -59.27
C LYS A 6 10.25 -24.38 -58.02
N SER A 7 10.87 -25.58 -58.11
CA SER A 7 11.05 -26.48 -56.99
C SER A 7 12.06 -25.93 -55.95
N LYS A 8 13.08 -25.20 -56.38
CA LYS A 8 14.03 -24.54 -55.47
C LYS A 8 13.41 -23.38 -54.68
N ILE A 9 12.50 -22.62 -55.28
CA ILE A 9 11.76 -21.54 -54.62
C ILE A 9 10.80 -22.11 -53.57
N VAL A 10 10.09 -23.20 -53.87
CA VAL A 10 9.17 -23.85 -52.91
C VAL A 10 9.93 -24.44 -51.73
N VAL A 11 11.09 -25.07 -51.93
CA VAL A 11 11.93 -25.60 -50.86
C VAL A 11 12.50 -24.46 -50.00
N PHE A 12 12.91 -23.34 -50.60
CA PHE A 12 13.39 -22.17 -49.89
C PHE A 12 12.29 -21.53 -49.03
N MET A 13 11.05 -21.36 -49.55
CA MET A 13 9.89 -20.90 -48.78
C MET A 13 9.54 -21.84 -47.62
N LEU A 14 9.58 -23.18 -47.85
CA LEU A 14 9.31 -24.17 -46.79
C LEU A 14 10.36 -24.18 -45.68
N CYS A 15 11.61 -23.80 -45.95
CA CYS A 15 12.66 -23.69 -44.92
C CYS A 15 12.66 -22.35 -44.20
N VAL A 16 12.27 -21.25 -44.86
CA VAL A 16 12.28 -19.90 -44.26
C VAL A 16 11.02 -19.67 -43.39
N MET A 17 9.87 -20.25 -43.77
CA MET A 17 8.63 -20.07 -43.03
C MET A 17 8.66 -20.59 -41.57
N PRO A 18 9.24 -21.76 -41.23
CA PRO A 18 9.37 -22.18 -39.84
C PRO A 18 10.36 -21.34 -39.03
N ILE A 19 11.39 -20.77 -39.70
CA ILE A 19 12.34 -19.86 -39.01
C ILE A 19 11.65 -18.53 -38.65
N LEU A 20 10.78 -18.01 -39.51
CA LEU A 20 9.98 -16.81 -39.23
C LEU A 20 8.92 -17.05 -38.14
N LEU A 21 8.31 -18.27 -38.11
CA LEU A 21 7.38 -18.67 -37.06
C LEU A 21 8.08 -18.90 -35.73
N ALA A 22 9.29 -19.45 -35.73
CA ALA A 22 10.11 -19.63 -34.54
C ALA A 22 10.60 -18.26 -33.96
N ALA A 23 10.91 -17.29 -34.82
CA ALA A 23 11.26 -15.95 -34.38
C ALA A 23 10.09 -15.17 -33.75
N GLY A 24 8.84 -15.48 -34.18
CA GLY A 24 7.61 -14.89 -33.60
C GLY A 24 7.28 -15.41 -32.22
N CYS A 25 7.74 -16.60 -31.82
CA CYS A 25 7.52 -17.16 -30.48
C CYS A 25 8.43 -16.60 -29.39
N PHE A 26 9.42 -15.78 -29.75
CA PHE A 26 10.37 -15.17 -28.81
C PHE A 26 10.11 -13.67 -28.53
N LEU A 27 9.03 -13.11 -29.06
CA LEU A 27 8.63 -11.74 -28.72
C LEU A 27 7.91 -11.78 -27.38
N TYR A 28 8.66 -11.61 -26.30
CA TYR A 28 8.11 -11.33 -25.00
C TYR A 28 7.39 -9.97 -25.10
N PRO A 29 6.07 -9.91 -24.87
CA PRO A 29 5.39 -8.62 -24.89
C PRO A 29 6.04 -7.70 -23.83
N PRO A 30 6.31 -6.43 -24.15
CA PRO A 30 6.85 -5.51 -23.18
C PRO A 30 5.85 -5.38 -22.02
N GLU A 31 6.36 -5.49 -20.79
CA GLU A 31 5.57 -5.19 -19.61
C GLU A 31 5.37 -3.68 -19.53
N ILE A 32 4.13 -3.24 -19.37
CA ILE A 32 3.79 -1.83 -19.19
C ILE A 32 3.43 -1.63 -17.72
N ARG A 33 4.23 -0.86 -16.99
CA ARG A 33 3.85 -0.36 -15.67
C ARG A 33 3.14 0.97 -15.86
N TYR A 34 1.93 1.02 -15.39
CA TYR A 34 1.10 2.23 -15.41
C TYR A 34 0.72 2.56 -13.97
N ASP A 35 1.07 3.75 -13.55
CA ASP A 35 0.67 4.28 -12.26
C ASP A 35 0.00 5.64 -12.46
N SER A 36 -1.20 5.78 -11.93
CA SER A 36 -1.97 7.02 -11.98
C SER A 36 -2.38 7.38 -10.56
N TYR A 37 -1.84 8.48 -10.05
CA TYR A 37 -2.04 8.90 -8.67
C TYR A 37 -2.24 10.42 -8.56
N LEU A 38 -2.79 10.84 -7.42
CA LEU A 38 -3.05 12.24 -7.11
C LEU A 38 -2.01 12.76 -6.11
N VAL A 39 -1.50 13.95 -6.35
CA VAL A 39 -0.60 14.65 -5.45
C VAL A 39 -1.24 15.95 -4.99
N PRO A 40 -1.03 16.38 -3.72
CA PRO A 40 -1.53 17.65 -3.22
C PRO A 40 -1.12 18.84 -4.08
N ASN A 41 -2.08 19.75 -4.34
CA ASN A 41 -1.84 21.01 -4.99
C ASN A 41 -2.18 22.17 -4.04
N LEU A 42 -1.16 22.91 -3.62
CA LEU A 42 -1.26 24.04 -2.69
C LEU A 42 -1.36 25.42 -3.39
N GLU A 43 -1.63 25.46 -4.69
CA GLU A 43 -1.80 26.74 -5.42
C GLU A 43 -2.99 27.56 -4.89
N THR A 44 -3.90 26.93 -4.16
CA THR A 44 -5.02 27.61 -3.49
C THR A 44 -4.49 28.36 -2.27
N LYS A 45 -4.69 29.69 -2.27
CA LYS A 45 -4.29 30.57 -1.17
C LYS A 45 -5.25 30.52 0.03
N ASP A 46 -5.84 29.39 0.34
CA ASP A 46 -6.66 29.25 1.55
C ASP A 46 -5.71 29.04 2.74
N PRO A 47 -5.63 29.99 3.69
CA PRO A 47 -4.72 29.89 4.82
C PRO A 47 -5.07 28.74 5.78
N ALA A 48 -6.27 28.19 5.70
CA ALA A 48 -6.69 27.02 6.48
C ALA A 48 -6.13 25.70 5.94
N VAL A 49 -5.65 25.68 4.69
CA VAL A 49 -5.09 24.48 4.03
C VAL A 49 -3.58 24.46 4.18
N SER A 50 -3.07 23.35 4.66
CA SER A 50 -1.63 23.06 4.74
C SER A 50 -1.34 21.63 4.28
N GLN A 51 -0.08 21.36 4.01
CA GLN A 51 0.42 20.02 3.73
C GLN A 51 1.16 19.49 4.94
N ASP A 52 0.98 18.20 5.24
CA ASP A 52 1.74 17.54 6.29
C ASP A 52 3.22 17.43 5.85
N GLN A 53 4.12 17.92 6.70
CA GLN A 53 5.56 17.91 6.41
C GLN A 53 6.18 16.50 6.52
N GLU A 54 5.61 15.66 7.37
CA GLU A 54 6.07 14.27 7.56
C GLU A 54 5.52 13.34 6.48
N ASN A 55 4.32 13.65 5.96
CA ASN A 55 3.63 12.86 4.94
C ASN A 55 3.17 13.74 3.78
N PRO A 56 4.02 14.05 2.81
CA PRO A 56 3.73 15.02 1.74
C PRO A 56 2.50 14.71 0.86
N GLY A 57 1.99 13.46 0.91
CA GLY A 57 0.74 13.07 0.25
C GLY A 57 -0.53 13.51 1.00
N THR A 58 -0.39 14.08 2.21
CA THR A 58 -1.49 14.41 3.12
C THR A 58 -1.74 15.91 3.17
N MET A 59 -3.01 16.29 3.06
CA MET A 59 -3.46 17.67 3.23
C MET A 59 -4.27 17.82 4.51
N ILE A 60 -4.15 18.96 5.15
CA ILE A 60 -4.80 19.29 6.41
C ILE A 60 -5.56 20.59 6.23
N TYR A 61 -6.83 20.62 6.64
CA TYR A 61 -7.66 21.82 6.73
C TYR A 61 -7.97 22.10 8.20
N ASP A 62 -7.55 23.25 8.70
CA ASP A 62 -7.82 23.67 10.09
C ASP A 62 -9.23 24.27 10.23
N ILE A 63 -9.99 23.78 11.19
CA ILE A 63 -11.27 24.32 11.62
C ILE A 63 -11.15 24.76 13.07
N GLY A 64 -10.57 25.94 13.30
CA GLY A 64 -10.48 26.54 14.62
C GLY A 64 -9.78 25.67 15.68
N GLY A 65 -8.70 24.99 15.30
CA GLY A 65 -7.89 24.10 16.15
C GLY A 65 -8.30 22.63 16.12
N SER A 66 -9.38 22.28 15.43
CA SER A 66 -9.70 20.91 14.98
C SER A 66 -9.38 20.81 13.50
N SER A 67 -9.22 19.61 12.94
CA SER A 67 -8.79 19.51 11.55
C SER A 67 -9.46 18.37 10.78
N VAL A 68 -9.57 18.59 9.48
CA VAL A 68 -9.89 17.57 8.48
C VAL A 68 -8.60 17.22 7.77
N VAL A 69 -8.24 15.96 7.79
CA VAL A 69 -7.02 15.44 7.15
C VAL A 69 -7.42 14.55 6.00
N VAL A 70 -6.84 14.77 4.83
CA VAL A 70 -7.15 14.02 3.62
C VAL A 70 -5.88 13.52 2.95
N ARG A 71 -5.89 12.25 2.55
CA ARG A 71 -4.82 11.63 1.77
C ARG A 71 -5.41 10.77 0.65
N TYR A 72 -4.92 10.95 -0.56
CA TYR A 72 -5.21 10.02 -1.65
C TYR A 72 -4.56 8.66 -1.38
N MET A 73 -5.30 7.59 -1.63
CA MET A 73 -4.83 6.22 -1.45
C MET A 73 -4.44 5.63 -2.80
N GLN A 74 -3.16 5.30 -2.97
CA GLN A 74 -2.69 4.61 -4.16
C GLN A 74 -3.16 3.15 -4.17
N ASP A 75 -3.27 2.54 -5.35
CA ASP A 75 -3.69 1.13 -5.49
C ASP A 75 -2.74 0.19 -4.74
N THR A 76 -1.44 0.48 -4.70
CA THR A 76 -0.45 -0.26 -3.92
C THR A 76 -0.74 -0.24 -2.42
N GLU A 77 -1.16 0.90 -1.87
CA GLU A 77 -1.55 1.03 -0.47
C GLU A 77 -2.87 0.29 -0.19
N LEU A 78 -3.86 0.41 -1.10
CA LEU A 78 -5.14 -0.29 -1.01
C LEU A 78 -4.96 -1.82 -1.11
N ASN A 79 -4.01 -2.29 -1.90
CA ASN A 79 -3.64 -3.70 -1.99
C ASN A 79 -2.96 -4.18 -0.68
N THR A 80 -2.19 -3.32 -0.02
CA THR A 80 -1.60 -3.64 1.28
C THR A 80 -2.64 -3.73 2.41
N LEU A 81 -3.78 -3.02 2.30
CA LEU A 81 -4.90 -3.17 3.24
C LEU A 81 -5.60 -4.53 3.11
N PHE A 82 -5.53 -5.16 1.93
CA PHE A 82 -6.20 -6.42 1.61
C PHE A 82 -5.24 -7.33 0.80
N PRO A 83 -4.15 -7.81 1.42
CA PRO A 83 -3.07 -8.48 0.69
C PRO A 83 -3.48 -9.82 0.08
N ASP A 84 -4.36 -10.57 0.72
CA ASP A 84 -4.83 -11.85 0.21
C ASP A 84 -5.94 -11.68 -0.84
N GLU A 85 -6.79 -10.69 -0.67
CA GLU A 85 -7.88 -10.35 -1.59
C GLU A 85 -7.39 -9.67 -2.87
N SER A 86 -6.18 -9.12 -2.85
CA SER A 86 -5.53 -8.47 -4.00
C SER A 86 -4.84 -9.46 -4.94
N LYS A 87 -4.76 -10.73 -4.56
CA LYS A 87 -4.22 -11.82 -5.38
C LYS A 87 -5.32 -12.49 -6.20
N ASN A 88 -4.93 -13.47 -7.01
CA ASN A 88 -5.81 -14.29 -7.85
C ASN A 88 -6.28 -13.64 -9.17
N ASP A 89 -5.49 -12.72 -9.71
CA ASP A 89 -5.71 -12.15 -11.04
C ASP A 89 -7.13 -11.59 -11.17
N LYS A 90 -7.84 -11.82 -12.26
CA LYS A 90 -9.21 -11.34 -12.49
C LYS A 90 -10.25 -11.75 -11.43
N TYR A 91 -9.89 -12.68 -10.56
CA TYR A 91 -10.74 -13.13 -9.45
C TYR A 91 -10.42 -12.44 -8.11
N SER A 92 -9.53 -11.45 -8.11
CA SER A 92 -9.27 -10.59 -6.95
C SER A 92 -10.57 -10.12 -6.30
N THR A 93 -10.63 -10.22 -4.98
CA THR A 93 -11.79 -9.76 -4.19
C THR A 93 -11.55 -8.42 -3.51
N ASN A 94 -10.39 -7.78 -3.75
CA ASN A 94 -10.15 -6.44 -3.25
C ASN A 94 -11.26 -5.48 -3.73
N PRO A 95 -11.95 -4.76 -2.80
CA PRO A 95 -13.08 -3.94 -3.18
C PRO A 95 -12.71 -2.60 -3.78
N TYR A 96 -11.45 -2.17 -3.75
CA TYR A 96 -11.05 -0.84 -4.21
C TYR A 96 -10.18 -0.88 -5.45
N THR A 97 -9.52 -2.01 -5.72
CA THR A 97 -8.61 -2.18 -6.85
C THR A 97 -8.92 -3.45 -7.64
N TYR A 98 -8.20 -3.67 -8.72
CA TYR A 98 -8.20 -4.95 -9.42
C TYR A 98 -7.13 -5.93 -8.88
N GLY A 99 -6.39 -5.52 -7.82
CA GLY A 99 -5.32 -6.32 -7.24
C GLY A 99 -4.14 -6.50 -8.19
N ASP A 100 -3.74 -7.74 -8.42
CA ASP A 100 -2.65 -8.14 -9.31
C ASP A 100 -3.11 -8.42 -10.76
N TRP A 101 -4.40 -8.22 -11.09
CA TRP A 101 -4.90 -8.45 -12.45
C TRP A 101 -4.37 -7.41 -13.43
N VAL A 102 -3.73 -7.91 -14.48
CA VAL A 102 -3.32 -7.11 -15.63
C VAL A 102 -4.37 -7.23 -16.73
N ASP A 103 -4.90 -6.09 -17.17
CA ASP A 103 -5.85 -6.05 -18.27
C ASP A 103 -5.12 -6.41 -19.57
N PRO A 104 -5.52 -7.51 -20.28
CA PRO A 104 -4.83 -7.97 -21.46
C PRO A 104 -4.91 -7.00 -22.65
N ASP A 105 -5.92 -6.13 -22.69
CA ASP A 105 -6.11 -5.18 -23.80
C ASP A 105 -5.17 -3.98 -23.70
N VAL A 106 -4.84 -3.56 -22.49
CA VAL A 106 -3.98 -2.39 -22.24
C VAL A 106 -2.60 -2.74 -21.70
N GLY A 107 -2.42 -3.96 -21.16
CA GLY A 107 -1.15 -4.49 -20.68
C GLY A 107 -0.71 -3.97 -19.29
N TYR A 108 -1.63 -3.39 -18.52
CA TYR A 108 -1.39 -2.93 -17.16
C TYR A 108 -2.65 -3.05 -16.29
N THR A 109 -2.52 -2.87 -14.97
CA THR A 109 -3.66 -2.84 -14.04
C THR A 109 -4.26 -1.43 -14.01
N PRO A 110 -5.51 -1.22 -14.51
CA PRO A 110 -6.16 0.09 -14.43
C PRO A 110 -6.63 0.38 -12.99
N ASN A 111 -6.74 1.66 -12.63
CA ASN A 111 -7.40 2.02 -11.38
C ASN A 111 -8.90 1.67 -11.45
N ARG A 112 -9.44 1.07 -10.39
CA ARG A 112 -10.87 0.76 -10.30
C ARG A 112 -11.66 1.95 -9.77
N PHE A 113 -11.13 2.64 -8.78
CA PHE A 113 -11.74 3.78 -8.11
C PHE A 113 -10.71 4.87 -7.81
N THR A 114 -11.21 6.04 -7.44
CA THR A 114 -10.43 7.13 -6.83
C THR A 114 -10.77 7.17 -5.35
N VAL A 115 -9.81 6.86 -4.48
CA VAL A 115 -10.05 6.65 -3.05
C VAL A 115 -9.26 7.63 -2.21
N PHE A 116 -9.92 8.25 -1.24
CA PHE A 116 -9.31 9.12 -0.24
C PHE A 116 -9.51 8.55 1.16
N ASN A 117 -8.46 8.57 1.96
CA ASN A 117 -8.59 8.41 3.40
C ASN A 117 -8.88 9.79 3.99
N VAL A 118 -10.01 9.90 4.69
CA VAL A 118 -10.46 11.13 5.34
C VAL A 118 -10.49 10.92 6.84
N THR A 119 -9.82 11.81 7.58
CA THR A 119 -9.78 11.77 9.04
C THR A 119 -10.28 13.08 9.60
N LEU A 120 -11.24 13.04 10.52
CA LEU A 120 -11.58 14.17 11.36
C LEU A 120 -10.87 14.05 12.71
N LEU A 121 -10.14 15.11 13.08
CA LEU A 121 -9.46 15.25 14.36
C LEU A 121 -10.18 16.34 15.16
N ASN A 122 -10.94 15.99 16.19
CA ASN A 122 -11.67 16.95 16.99
C ASN A 122 -10.93 17.25 18.30
N ARG A 123 -10.22 18.37 18.36
CA ARG A 123 -9.50 18.80 19.57
C ARG A 123 -10.27 19.80 20.41
N VAL A 124 -11.18 20.56 19.80
CA VAL A 124 -11.77 21.78 20.42
C VAL A 124 -13.26 21.68 20.62
N PHE A 125 -14.00 21.22 19.62
CA PHE A 125 -15.47 21.26 19.64
C PHE A 125 -16.07 20.14 20.49
N PRO A 126 -17.25 20.32 21.10
CA PRO A 126 -17.93 19.24 21.83
C PRO A 126 -18.11 17.99 21.01
N LYS A 127 -18.48 18.16 19.72
CA LYS A 127 -18.52 17.11 18.73
C LYS A 127 -18.45 17.68 17.32
N MET A 128 -18.00 16.86 16.38
CA MET A 128 -17.97 17.13 14.94
C MET A 128 -18.65 16.00 14.18
N TRP A 129 -19.06 16.27 12.95
CA TRP A 129 -19.70 15.27 12.09
C TRP A 129 -19.48 15.60 10.61
N LEU A 130 -19.33 14.58 9.79
CA LEU A 130 -19.23 14.66 8.34
C LEU A 130 -20.18 13.65 7.71
N ASP A 131 -21.02 14.10 6.77
CA ASP A 131 -21.79 13.22 5.91
C ASP A 131 -20.94 12.87 4.66
N PRO A 132 -20.40 11.66 4.55
CA PRO A 132 -19.57 11.27 3.40
C PRO A 132 -20.38 11.23 2.09
N THR A 133 -21.71 11.15 2.13
CA THR A 133 -22.56 11.12 0.93
C THR A 133 -22.67 12.48 0.24
N GLU A 134 -22.35 13.56 0.96
CA GLU A 134 -22.29 14.91 0.41
C GLU A 134 -20.92 15.26 -0.22
N ALA A 135 -19.93 14.37 -0.05
CA ALA A 135 -18.62 14.55 -0.64
C ALA A 135 -18.69 14.43 -2.17
N VAL A 136 -18.01 15.37 -2.86
CA VAL A 136 -17.92 15.36 -4.31
C VAL A 136 -16.49 15.58 -4.78
N LEU A 137 -16.13 14.95 -5.88
CA LEU A 137 -14.88 15.15 -6.58
C LEU A 137 -15.18 15.90 -7.89
N ILE A 138 -14.67 17.10 -8.01
CA ILE A 138 -14.89 17.99 -9.18
C ILE A 138 -13.64 17.97 -10.04
N THR A 139 -13.78 17.60 -11.31
CA THR A 139 -12.68 17.53 -12.27
C THR A 139 -12.41 18.87 -12.93
N ASP A 140 -11.25 19.03 -13.53
CA ASP A 140 -10.89 20.22 -14.35
C ASP A 140 -11.70 20.32 -15.66
N THR A 141 -12.37 19.25 -16.07
CA THR A 141 -13.33 19.23 -17.18
C THR A 141 -14.74 19.68 -16.77
N GLY A 142 -14.98 19.93 -15.46
CA GLY A 142 -16.27 20.34 -14.91
C GLY A 142 -17.20 19.17 -14.55
N GLU A 143 -16.74 17.93 -14.67
CA GLU A 143 -17.49 16.76 -14.22
C GLU A 143 -17.52 16.70 -12.69
N VAL A 144 -18.66 16.31 -12.13
CA VAL A 144 -18.88 16.14 -10.69
C VAL A 144 -19.13 14.67 -10.40
N LEU A 145 -18.18 14.04 -9.73
CA LEU A 145 -18.28 12.66 -9.28
C LEU A 145 -18.77 12.65 -7.83
N HIS A 146 -19.81 11.86 -7.58
CA HIS A 146 -20.38 11.68 -6.24
C HIS A 146 -19.73 10.49 -5.52
N SER A 147 -19.63 10.58 -4.21
CA SER A 147 -19.08 9.52 -3.38
C SER A 147 -19.93 8.25 -3.38
N TYR A 148 -19.28 7.12 -3.24
CA TYR A 148 -19.92 5.81 -3.08
C TYR A 148 -20.33 5.58 -1.63
N THR A 149 -21.58 5.14 -1.44
CA THR A 149 -22.04 4.56 -0.18
C THR A 149 -21.89 3.04 -0.18
N VAL A 150 -21.98 2.41 1.00
CA VAL A 150 -21.97 0.95 1.08
C VAL A 150 -23.23 0.38 0.43
N SER A 151 -24.40 0.80 0.91
CA SER A 151 -25.68 0.26 0.50
C SER A 151 -26.42 1.18 -0.49
N ILE A 152 -27.27 0.58 -1.31
CA ILE A 152 -28.16 1.29 -2.24
C ILE A 152 -29.11 2.24 -1.48
N ALA A 153 -29.61 1.83 -0.30
CA ALA A 153 -30.53 2.62 0.50
C ALA A 153 -29.93 3.94 1.01
N ALA A 154 -28.61 3.99 1.21
CA ALA A 154 -27.90 5.19 1.66
C ALA A 154 -27.48 6.11 0.51
N ALA A 155 -27.56 5.66 -0.75
CA ALA A 155 -27.04 6.36 -1.91
C ALA A 155 -27.95 7.52 -2.34
N LYS A 156 -27.60 8.74 -1.98
CA LYS A 156 -28.35 9.95 -2.41
C LYS A 156 -28.29 10.19 -3.92
N TYR A 157 -27.19 9.82 -4.54
CA TYR A 157 -26.91 10.09 -5.96
C TYR A 157 -26.78 8.81 -6.80
N GLY A 158 -27.21 7.67 -6.25
CA GLY A 158 -27.21 6.37 -6.94
C GLY A 158 -25.89 5.59 -6.86
N ASN A 159 -24.79 6.19 -6.41
CA ASN A 159 -23.50 5.53 -6.29
C ASN A 159 -23.42 4.71 -5.01
N SER A 160 -23.38 3.38 -5.15
CA SER A 160 -23.15 2.47 -4.04
C SER A 160 -22.32 1.26 -4.48
N PHE A 161 -21.53 0.74 -3.56
CA PHE A 161 -20.78 -0.49 -3.79
C PHE A 161 -21.67 -1.69 -4.05
N GLU A 162 -22.81 -1.78 -3.35
CA GLU A 162 -23.80 -2.82 -3.63
C GLU A 162 -24.28 -2.76 -5.09
N ASN A 163 -24.63 -1.58 -5.59
CA ASN A 163 -25.08 -1.43 -6.97
C ASN A 163 -23.96 -1.72 -7.99
N TYR A 164 -22.76 -1.18 -7.73
CA TYR A 164 -21.60 -1.41 -8.57
C TYR A 164 -21.28 -2.92 -8.69
N TYR A 165 -21.18 -3.62 -7.55
CA TYR A 165 -20.84 -5.03 -7.56
C TYR A 165 -21.98 -5.94 -8.03
N ARG A 166 -23.23 -5.51 -7.91
CA ARG A 166 -24.37 -6.20 -8.56
C ARG A 166 -24.31 -6.08 -10.09
N SER A 167 -23.90 -4.93 -10.61
CA SER A 167 -23.83 -4.73 -12.06
C SER A 167 -22.78 -5.60 -12.76
N ILE A 168 -21.74 -6.00 -12.04
CA ILE A 168 -20.67 -6.88 -12.54
C ILE A 168 -20.77 -8.30 -11.98
N LEU A 169 -21.86 -8.64 -11.32
CA LEU A 169 -22.11 -9.95 -10.75
C LEU A 169 -22.31 -10.98 -11.87
N GLY A 170 -21.49 -12.02 -11.87
CA GLY A 170 -21.66 -13.17 -12.75
C GLY A 170 -22.80 -14.09 -12.27
N GLN A 171 -23.04 -15.17 -12.98
CA GLN A 171 -24.13 -16.13 -12.71
C GLN A 171 -23.70 -17.30 -11.82
N SER A 172 -22.40 -17.42 -11.46
CA SER A 172 -21.91 -18.52 -10.63
C SER A 172 -22.10 -18.24 -9.14
N GLY A 173 -22.23 -19.29 -8.33
CA GLY A 173 -22.26 -19.15 -6.86
C GLY A 173 -21.00 -18.52 -6.29
N ASN A 174 -19.85 -18.72 -6.93
CA ASN A 174 -18.59 -18.08 -6.57
C ASN A 174 -18.61 -16.56 -6.79
N ASP A 175 -19.35 -16.07 -7.80
CA ASP A 175 -19.49 -14.64 -8.06
C ASP A 175 -20.31 -13.97 -6.97
N TYR A 176 -21.37 -14.63 -6.48
CA TYR A 176 -22.14 -14.15 -5.33
C TYR A 176 -21.30 -14.10 -4.06
N TYR A 177 -20.48 -15.11 -3.80
CA TYR A 177 -19.54 -15.12 -2.67
C TYR A 177 -18.56 -13.95 -2.75
N ARG A 178 -17.98 -13.68 -3.93
CA ARG A 178 -17.10 -12.52 -4.13
C ARG A 178 -17.81 -11.19 -3.90
N TYR A 179 -19.07 -11.07 -4.31
CA TYR A 179 -19.89 -9.89 -4.04
C TYR A 179 -20.04 -9.65 -2.53
N GLU A 180 -20.45 -10.67 -1.79
CA GLU A 180 -20.60 -10.59 -0.33
C GLU A 180 -19.29 -10.21 0.37
N MET A 181 -18.20 -10.82 -0.05
CA MET A 181 -16.85 -10.52 0.46
C MET A 181 -16.50 -9.04 0.26
N ARG A 182 -16.65 -8.53 -0.97
CA ARG A 182 -16.32 -7.13 -1.28
C ARG A 182 -17.18 -6.14 -0.49
N VAL A 183 -18.47 -6.35 -0.44
CA VAL A 183 -19.40 -5.48 0.32
C VAL A 183 -19.10 -5.53 1.82
N GLY A 184 -18.75 -6.69 2.36
CA GLY A 184 -18.35 -6.85 3.74
C GLY A 184 -17.08 -6.06 4.09
N MET A 185 -16.06 -6.12 3.23
CA MET A 185 -14.80 -5.38 3.42
C MET A 185 -15.00 -3.87 3.34
N VAL A 186 -15.79 -3.40 2.35
CA VAL A 186 -16.13 -1.98 2.23
C VAL A 186 -16.82 -1.47 3.49
N ARG A 187 -17.78 -2.23 4.04
CA ARG A 187 -18.50 -1.85 5.26
C ARG A 187 -17.58 -1.59 6.45
N GLY A 188 -16.46 -2.32 6.52
CA GLY A 188 -15.48 -2.16 7.59
C GLY A 188 -14.44 -1.03 7.37
N LYS A 189 -14.38 -0.42 6.17
CA LYS A 189 -13.35 0.58 5.83
C LYS A 189 -13.90 1.90 5.33
N ASN A 190 -15.12 1.94 4.79
CA ASN A 190 -15.74 3.19 4.35
C ASN A 190 -15.99 4.11 5.53
N TYR A 191 -15.95 5.44 5.26
CA TYR A 191 -16.32 6.43 6.26
C TYR A 191 -17.79 6.24 6.67
N GLY A 192 -18.05 6.10 7.97
CA GLY A 192 -19.37 5.86 8.51
C GLY A 192 -20.30 7.07 8.40
N LEU A 193 -21.59 6.83 8.16
CA LEU A 193 -22.63 7.87 8.02
C LEU A 193 -23.02 8.52 9.36
N GLU A 194 -22.96 7.78 10.45
CA GLU A 194 -23.48 8.19 11.76
C GLU A 194 -22.37 8.41 12.80
N GLU A 195 -21.13 8.68 12.35
CA GLU A 195 -19.99 8.82 13.23
C GLU A 195 -19.85 10.25 13.75
N TYR A 196 -20.24 10.45 15.01
CA TYR A 196 -19.97 11.67 15.75
C TYR A 196 -18.62 11.60 16.44
N ILE A 197 -17.76 12.58 16.18
CA ILE A 197 -16.40 12.64 16.73
C ILE A 197 -16.42 13.64 17.89
N PHE A 198 -16.27 13.13 19.12
CA PHE A 198 -16.26 13.95 20.33
C PHE A 198 -14.90 14.61 20.55
N ARG A 199 -14.86 15.59 21.48
CA ARG A 199 -13.64 16.31 21.80
C ARG A 199 -12.55 15.36 22.30
N GLY A 200 -11.38 15.44 21.69
CA GLY A 200 -10.23 14.57 21.97
C GLY A 200 -10.15 13.34 21.08
N ASP A 201 -11.22 13.01 20.35
CA ASP A 201 -11.28 11.85 19.51
C ASP A 201 -10.91 12.16 18.04
N SER A 202 -10.62 11.11 17.30
CA SER A 202 -10.46 11.13 15.86
C SER A 202 -11.16 9.95 15.22
N TYR A 203 -11.66 10.14 14.00
CA TYR A 203 -12.24 9.08 13.20
C TYR A 203 -11.72 9.14 11.78
N SER A 204 -11.41 7.98 11.21
CA SER A 204 -10.85 7.85 9.87
C SER A 204 -11.61 6.80 9.07
N GLY A 205 -11.85 7.07 7.79
CA GLY A 205 -12.47 6.14 6.88
C GLY A 205 -12.22 6.49 5.42
N LEU A 206 -12.53 5.56 4.52
CA LEU A 206 -12.34 5.75 3.09
C LEU A 206 -13.58 6.40 2.45
N ILE A 207 -13.36 7.41 1.62
CA ILE A 207 -14.36 8.01 0.73
C ILE A 207 -13.93 7.72 -0.71
N THR A 208 -14.81 7.11 -1.47
CA THR A 208 -14.52 6.54 -2.79
C THR A 208 -15.35 7.21 -3.86
N PHE A 209 -14.74 7.44 -5.02
CA PHE A 209 -15.37 8.00 -6.23
C PHE A 209 -15.06 7.10 -7.44
N ASP A 210 -15.78 7.34 -8.53
CA ASP A 210 -15.47 6.70 -9.82
C ASP A 210 -14.01 6.94 -10.24
N THR A 211 -13.50 6.07 -11.09
CA THR A 211 -12.18 6.23 -11.66
C THR A 211 -12.12 7.47 -12.55
N LEU A 212 -10.97 8.15 -12.55
CA LEU A 212 -10.78 9.35 -13.35
C LEU A 212 -10.51 9.00 -14.81
N ARG A 213 -11.21 9.66 -15.73
CA ARG A 213 -10.92 9.54 -17.17
C ARG A 213 -9.51 9.99 -17.50
N PRO A 214 -8.88 9.46 -18.57
CA PRO A 214 -7.48 9.74 -18.90
C PRO A 214 -7.16 11.23 -19.12
N GLU A 215 -8.12 12.00 -19.63
CA GLU A 215 -7.96 13.44 -19.91
C GLU A 215 -7.93 14.34 -18.68
N ILE A 216 -8.39 13.86 -17.52
CA ILE A 216 -8.45 14.62 -16.28
C ILE A 216 -7.05 14.78 -15.70
N LYS A 217 -6.63 16.03 -15.47
CA LYS A 217 -5.32 16.40 -14.94
C LYS A 217 -5.39 16.94 -13.51
N ARG A 218 -6.51 17.51 -13.12
CA ARG A 218 -6.71 18.09 -11.78
C ARG A 218 -8.08 17.73 -11.25
N VAL A 219 -8.14 17.56 -9.94
CA VAL A 219 -9.39 17.31 -9.23
C VAL A 219 -9.44 18.15 -7.97
N ARG A 220 -10.65 18.48 -7.56
CA ARG A 220 -10.95 19.16 -6.32
C ARG A 220 -11.90 18.30 -5.51
N LEU A 221 -11.42 17.81 -4.37
CA LEU A 221 -12.26 17.15 -3.39
C LEU A 221 -12.97 18.21 -2.54
N LEU A 222 -14.29 18.19 -2.50
CA LEU A 222 -15.12 19.04 -1.69
C LEU A 222 -15.90 18.20 -0.69
N LEU A 223 -15.58 18.35 0.58
CA LEU A 223 -16.33 17.79 1.71
C LEU A 223 -17.33 18.87 2.17
N LYS A 224 -18.60 18.69 1.81
CA LYS A 224 -19.64 19.67 2.10
C LYS A 224 -20.13 19.54 3.51
N LYS A 225 -20.43 20.67 4.13
CA LYS A 225 -21.16 20.75 5.41
C LYS A 225 -20.49 19.96 6.53
N VAL A 226 -19.17 20.03 6.65
CA VAL A 226 -18.51 19.50 7.85
C VAL A 226 -19.04 20.23 9.07
N VAL A 227 -19.82 19.54 9.90
CA VAL A 227 -20.49 20.14 11.08
C VAL A 227 -19.51 20.18 12.24
N TYR A 228 -19.30 21.36 12.81
CA TYR A 228 -18.42 21.55 13.99
C TYR A 228 -19.14 22.17 15.19
N ARG A 229 -20.40 22.63 15.03
CA ARG A 229 -21.29 23.03 16.13
C ARG A 229 -22.70 22.53 15.94
N PHE A 230 -23.37 22.31 17.05
CA PHE A 230 -24.78 21.87 17.13
C PHE A 230 -25.53 22.76 18.10
N ASP A 231 -26.83 22.98 17.83
CA ASP A 231 -27.74 23.68 18.70
C ASP A 231 -28.16 22.81 19.91
N ALA A 232 -28.98 23.40 20.80
CA ALA A 232 -29.51 22.73 21.98
C ALA A 232 -30.42 21.50 21.65
N PHE A 233 -30.89 21.42 20.41
CA PHE A 233 -31.72 20.30 19.91
C PHE A 233 -30.91 19.29 19.11
N ASN A 234 -29.58 19.35 19.18
CA ASN A 234 -28.69 18.47 18.47
C ASN A 234 -28.73 18.62 16.93
N ARG A 235 -29.15 19.77 16.41
CA ARG A 235 -29.16 20.08 14.97
C ARG A 235 -27.87 20.81 14.60
N PRO A 236 -27.34 20.58 13.39
CA PRO A 236 -26.21 21.35 12.86
C PRO A 236 -26.49 22.86 12.93
N SER A 237 -25.62 23.64 13.58
CA SER A 237 -25.68 25.11 13.63
C SER A 237 -24.59 25.76 12.79
N ASP A 238 -23.37 25.28 12.89
CA ASP A 238 -22.24 25.79 12.10
C ASP A 238 -21.60 24.69 11.30
N THR A 239 -21.38 24.98 10.03
CA THR A 239 -20.76 24.05 9.07
C THR A 239 -19.68 24.74 8.25
N ALA A 240 -18.73 23.98 7.77
CA ALA A 240 -17.73 24.42 6.82
C ALA A 240 -17.72 23.53 5.57
N ASP A 241 -17.56 24.15 4.40
CA ASP A 241 -17.23 23.43 3.18
C ASP A 241 -15.71 23.38 3.06
N VAL A 242 -15.15 22.18 3.08
CA VAL A 242 -13.71 21.96 3.10
C VAL A 242 -13.25 21.47 1.73
N THR A 243 -12.27 22.16 1.16
CA THR A 243 -11.80 21.91 -0.21
C THR A 243 -10.34 21.57 -0.25
N PHE A 244 -10.01 20.49 -1.00
CA PHE A 244 -8.64 20.07 -1.26
C PHE A 244 -8.42 19.93 -2.78
N ASN A 245 -7.30 20.47 -3.27
CA ASN A 245 -6.95 20.36 -4.68
C ASN A 245 -5.82 19.35 -4.88
N PHE A 246 -5.91 18.60 -5.97
CA PHE A 246 -4.92 17.59 -6.32
C PHE A 246 -4.60 17.68 -7.82
N ASP A 247 -3.32 17.50 -8.14
CA ASP A 247 -2.85 17.29 -9.50
C ASP A 247 -2.71 15.78 -9.75
N ARG A 248 -3.17 15.34 -10.94
CA ARG A 248 -2.98 13.96 -11.36
C ARG A 248 -1.62 13.79 -12.00
N LYS A 249 -0.88 12.80 -11.54
CA LYS A 249 0.35 12.31 -12.15
C LYS A 249 0.08 10.97 -12.80
N ILE A 250 0.62 10.79 -13.99
CA ILE A 250 0.58 9.53 -14.71
C ILE A 250 2.01 9.16 -15.02
N ASP A 251 2.45 8.04 -14.50
CA ASP A 251 3.73 7.43 -14.81
C ASP A 251 3.47 6.16 -15.64
N ARG A 252 4.03 6.12 -16.83
CA ARG A 252 3.91 5.00 -17.74
C ARG A 252 5.30 4.58 -18.17
N GLN A 253 5.75 3.46 -17.67
CA GLN A 253 7.04 2.88 -18.00
C GLN A 253 6.84 1.62 -18.84
N VAL A 254 7.56 1.52 -19.95
CA VAL A 254 7.66 0.29 -20.73
C VAL A 254 8.93 -0.42 -20.26
N ILE A 255 8.75 -1.55 -19.58
CA ILE A 255 9.87 -2.33 -19.06
C ILE A 255 10.43 -3.17 -20.21
N THR A 256 11.69 -2.96 -20.51
CA THR A 256 12.39 -3.75 -21.52
C THR A 256 12.64 -5.17 -21.01
N ARG A 257 12.83 -6.11 -21.95
CA ARG A 257 13.18 -7.50 -21.61
C ARG A 257 14.40 -7.58 -20.68
N GLU A 258 15.39 -6.71 -20.88
CA GLU A 258 16.61 -6.69 -20.07
C GLU A 258 16.32 -6.24 -18.64
N GLU A 259 15.46 -5.25 -18.46
CA GLU A 259 15.00 -4.78 -17.15
C GLU A 259 14.16 -5.84 -16.45
N HIS A 260 13.24 -6.48 -17.18
CA HIS A 260 12.43 -7.58 -16.65
C HIS A 260 13.30 -8.78 -16.23
N MET A 261 14.32 -9.14 -17.04
CA MET A 261 15.27 -10.20 -16.67
C MET A 261 16.09 -9.84 -15.43
N LYS A 262 16.53 -8.59 -15.30
CA LYS A 262 17.22 -8.09 -14.10
C LYS A 262 16.31 -8.13 -12.87
N GLU A 263 15.04 -7.88 -13.03
CA GLU A 263 14.06 -7.93 -11.94
C GLU A 263 13.76 -9.36 -11.51
N LEU A 264 13.57 -10.27 -12.48
CA LEU A 264 13.45 -11.71 -12.21
C LEU A 264 14.73 -12.28 -11.56
N GLU A 265 15.90 -11.78 -11.93
CA GLU A 265 17.15 -12.13 -11.25
C GLU A 265 17.19 -11.59 -9.81
N ARG A 266 16.58 -10.43 -9.53
CA ARG A 266 16.39 -9.90 -8.17
C ARG A 266 15.41 -10.74 -7.35
N GLU A 267 14.32 -11.22 -7.94
CA GLU A 267 13.37 -12.10 -7.27
C GLU A 267 13.93 -13.48 -6.90
N LYS A 268 15.07 -13.88 -7.48
CA LYS A 268 15.77 -15.12 -7.14
C LYS A 268 16.52 -15.07 -5.79
N VAL A 269 16.75 -13.89 -5.26
CA VAL A 269 17.30 -13.75 -3.90
C VAL A 269 16.16 -13.91 -2.91
N ARG A 270 16.34 -14.81 -1.96
CA ARG A 270 15.41 -15.01 -0.85
C ARG A 270 16.13 -14.81 0.47
N ILE A 271 15.55 -13.96 1.29
CA ILE A 271 15.95 -13.86 2.69
C ILE A 271 14.97 -14.69 3.50
N ARG A 272 15.50 -15.64 4.27
CA ARG A 272 14.73 -16.39 5.25
C ARG A 272 14.91 -15.74 6.61
N PHE A 273 13.82 -15.25 7.15
CA PHE A 273 13.75 -14.72 8.50
C PHE A 273 13.46 -15.88 9.46
N SER A 274 14.40 -16.19 10.35
CA SER A 274 14.23 -17.31 11.29
C SER A 274 13.47 -16.93 12.55
N GLY A 275 13.03 -15.69 12.65
CA GLY A 275 12.29 -15.15 13.79
C GLY A 275 13.18 -14.72 14.95
N THR A 276 12.58 -13.97 15.87
CA THR A 276 13.25 -13.44 17.06
C THR A 276 13.71 -14.55 17.99
N GLN A 277 14.99 -14.57 18.33
CA GLN A 277 15.59 -15.45 19.31
C GLN A 277 16.16 -14.65 20.48
N GLN A 278 16.28 -15.28 21.66
CA GLN A 278 16.89 -14.70 22.86
C GLN A 278 16.41 -13.28 23.20
N LEU A 279 15.09 -13.11 23.33
CA LEU A 279 14.50 -11.84 23.72
C LEU A 279 14.69 -11.59 25.22
N VAL A 280 15.53 -10.63 25.59
CA VAL A 280 15.84 -10.29 26.98
C VAL A 280 15.38 -8.87 27.29
N GLY A 281 14.65 -8.67 28.38
CA GLY A 281 14.14 -7.38 28.83
C GLY A 281 12.70 -7.08 28.42
N ALA A 282 12.10 -7.87 27.52
CA ALA A 282 10.69 -7.73 27.17
C ALA A 282 9.78 -8.14 28.34
N ARG A 283 8.72 -7.36 28.57
CA ARG A 283 7.67 -7.73 29.54
C ARG A 283 6.70 -8.70 28.90
N THR A 284 6.15 -9.61 29.68
CA THR A 284 5.25 -10.69 29.23
C THR A 284 3.99 -10.20 28.50
N ASN A 285 3.58 -8.95 28.74
CA ASN A 285 2.35 -8.36 28.20
C ASN A 285 2.59 -7.15 27.28
N ASP A 286 3.82 -6.98 26.78
CA ASP A 286 4.16 -5.88 25.89
C ASP A 286 4.01 -6.31 24.43
N SER A 287 2.85 -5.99 23.83
CA SER A 287 2.55 -6.33 22.44
C SER A 287 3.52 -5.66 21.44
N ALA A 288 4.04 -4.47 21.78
CA ALA A 288 4.98 -3.72 20.94
C ALA A 288 6.37 -4.40 20.88
N ARG A 289 6.69 -5.24 21.86
CA ARG A 289 7.95 -6.04 21.91
C ARG A 289 7.70 -7.55 21.79
N ALA A 290 6.49 -7.94 21.41
CA ALA A 290 6.21 -9.33 21.10
C ALA A 290 7.03 -9.78 19.87
N PRO A 291 7.53 -11.03 19.84
CA PRO A 291 8.30 -11.55 18.71
C PRO A 291 7.65 -11.26 17.34
N ARG A 292 6.34 -11.44 17.23
CA ARG A 292 5.59 -11.17 15.98
C ARG A 292 5.67 -9.71 15.50
N SER A 293 5.71 -8.74 16.42
CA SER A 293 5.85 -7.32 16.07
C SER A 293 7.25 -7.01 15.55
N ILE A 294 8.27 -7.64 16.17
CA ILE A 294 9.66 -7.54 15.74
C ILE A 294 9.84 -8.21 14.38
N ASP A 295 9.34 -9.42 14.21
CA ASP A 295 9.41 -10.19 12.97
C ASP A 295 8.78 -9.40 11.80
N ARG A 296 7.62 -8.78 12.00
CA ARG A 296 6.97 -7.94 10.99
C ARG A 296 7.82 -6.74 10.58
N ALA A 297 8.50 -6.08 11.53
CA ALA A 297 9.38 -4.96 11.22
C ALA A 297 10.62 -5.41 10.44
N MET A 298 11.17 -6.58 10.78
CA MET A 298 12.28 -7.19 10.06
C MET A 298 11.87 -7.58 8.64
N GLU A 299 10.74 -8.25 8.47
CA GLU A 299 10.19 -8.63 7.15
C GLU A 299 9.88 -7.41 6.27
N ALA A 300 9.38 -6.33 6.85
CA ALA A 300 9.16 -5.08 6.13
C ALA A 300 10.43 -4.45 5.57
N SER A 301 11.60 -4.78 6.12
CA SER A 301 12.91 -4.32 5.64
C SER A 301 13.57 -5.26 4.62
N ALA A 302 12.90 -6.37 4.25
CA ALA A 302 13.44 -7.40 3.37
C ALA A 302 14.01 -6.84 2.07
N SER A 303 13.27 -5.97 1.38
CA SER A 303 13.69 -5.39 0.10
C SER A 303 14.98 -4.55 0.21
N GLN A 304 15.20 -3.88 1.34
CA GLN A 304 16.43 -3.13 1.59
C GLN A 304 17.60 -4.07 1.85
N MET A 305 17.39 -5.14 2.60
CA MET A 305 18.40 -6.17 2.86
C MET A 305 18.75 -6.96 1.59
N GLU A 306 17.74 -7.29 0.77
CA GLU A 306 17.95 -7.92 -0.55
C GLU A 306 18.81 -7.04 -1.45
N LYS A 307 18.55 -5.74 -1.48
CA LYS A 307 19.37 -4.78 -2.23
C LYS A 307 20.82 -4.77 -1.75
N CYS A 308 21.07 -4.80 -0.43
CA CYS A 308 22.41 -4.93 0.13
C CYS A 308 23.11 -6.20 -0.34
N PHE A 309 22.40 -7.32 -0.36
CA PHE A 309 22.95 -8.61 -0.79
C PHE A 309 23.24 -8.60 -2.30
N LEU A 310 22.28 -8.19 -3.13
CA LEU A 310 22.41 -8.17 -4.59
C LEU A 310 23.57 -7.28 -5.08
N ASP A 311 23.72 -6.08 -4.49
CA ASP A 311 24.78 -5.16 -4.87
C ASP A 311 26.19 -5.76 -4.64
N ARG A 312 26.33 -6.62 -3.65
CA ARG A 312 27.61 -7.29 -3.33
C ARG A 312 27.75 -8.65 -4.00
N TYR A 313 26.64 -9.36 -4.14
CA TYR A 313 26.62 -10.65 -4.84
C TYR A 313 26.97 -10.51 -6.32
N SER A 314 26.43 -9.49 -7.00
CA SER A 314 26.74 -9.19 -8.40
C SER A 314 28.21 -8.85 -8.65
N LYS A 315 28.93 -8.40 -7.62
CA LYS A 315 30.38 -8.11 -7.64
C LYS A 315 31.23 -9.31 -7.19
N GLY A 316 30.61 -10.42 -6.82
CA GLY A 316 31.30 -11.60 -6.28
C GLY A 316 31.88 -11.40 -4.87
N GLU A 317 31.47 -10.34 -4.16
CA GLU A 317 31.99 -9.96 -2.85
C GLU A 317 31.29 -10.69 -1.70
N VAL A 318 30.10 -11.28 -1.93
CA VAL A 318 29.34 -12.05 -0.93
C VAL A 318 28.84 -13.35 -1.54
N LYS A 319 28.73 -14.38 -0.71
CA LYS A 319 28.12 -15.68 -1.07
C LYS A 319 26.87 -15.91 -0.22
N PRO A 320 25.94 -16.76 -0.69
CA PRO A 320 24.82 -17.23 0.13
C PRO A 320 25.30 -17.80 1.46
N GLY A 321 24.55 -17.56 2.52
CA GLY A 321 24.95 -17.98 3.86
C GLY A 321 24.01 -17.46 4.93
N ARG A 322 24.43 -17.59 6.17
CA ARG A 322 23.67 -17.18 7.35
C ARG A 322 24.42 -16.15 8.15
N MET A 323 23.68 -15.23 8.76
CA MET A 323 24.19 -14.31 9.77
C MET A 323 23.21 -14.17 10.92
N THR A 324 23.72 -14.00 12.13
CA THR A 324 22.91 -13.71 13.30
C THR A 324 23.22 -12.29 13.78
N LEU A 325 22.19 -11.48 13.81
CA LEU A 325 22.25 -10.11 14.30
C LEU A 325 21.94 -10.07 15.79
N SER A 326 22.58 -9.16 16.51
CA SER A 326 22.21 -8.77 17.87
C SER A 326 21.95 -7.28 17.88
N PHE A 327 20.79 -6.85 18.40
CA PHE A 327 20.49 -5.43 18.54
C PHE A 327 19.57 -5.13 19.72
N THR A 328 19.59 -3.86 20.14
CA THR A 328 18.82 -3.35 21.26
C THR A 328 17.74 -2.40 20.76
N ILE A 329 16.49 -2.63 21.18
CA ILE A 329 15.36 -1.72 20.91
C ILE A 329 15.12 -0.91 22.19
N GLU A 330 15.27 0.40 22.08
CA GLU A 330 15.01 1.33 23.18
C GLU A 330 13.48 1.49 23.42
N PRO A 331 13.06 1.95 24.61
CA PRO A 331 11.66 2.29 24.87
C PRO A 331 11.07 3.28 23.86
N SER A 332 11.88 4.18 23.31
CA SER A 332 11.52 5.11 22.24
C SER A 332 11.16 4.46 20.92
N GLY A 333 11.45 3.17 20.75
CA GLY A 333 11.26 2.43 19.50
C GLY A 333 12.45 2.51 18.53
N LEU A 334 13.53 3.18 18.91
CA LEU A 334 14.75 3.28 18.10
C LEU A 334 15.72 2.13 18.42
N VAL A 335 16.55 1.75 17.45
CA VAL A 335 17.65 0.81 17.67
C VAL A 335 18.89 1.57 18.13
N SER A 336 19.41 1.22 19.32
CA SER A 336 20.57 1.90 19.92
C SER A 336 21.90 1.17 19.74
N SER A 337 21.86 -0.15 19.58
CA SER A 337 23.07 -0.98 19.43
C SER A 337 22.76 -2.12 18.47
N GLN A 338 23.64 -2.34 17.49
CA GLN A 338 23.51 -3.43 16.53
C GLN A 338 24.88 -4.02 16.20
N ASN A 339 24.97 -5.35 16.20
CA ASN A 339 26.18 -6.09 15.87
C ASN A 339 25.83 -7.39 15.13
N VAL A 340 26.79 -7.89 14.36
CA VAL A 340 26.77 -9.25 13.83
C VAL A 340 27.53 -10.15 14.81
N ILE A 341 26.86 -11.17 15.36
CA ILE A 341 27.45 -12.05 16.37
C ILE A 341 27.91 -13.39 15.82
N GLU A 342 27.34 -13.83 14.70
CA GLU A 342 27.68 -15.08 14.05
C GLU A 342 27.52 -14.94 12.54
N VAL A 343 28.44 -15.54 11.78
CA VAL A 343 28.43 -15.55 10.32
C VAL A 343 28.85 -16.91 9.80
N GLN A 344 28.08 -17.46 8.86
CA GLN A 344 28.39 -18.70 8.15
C GLN A 344 28.28 -18.47 6.63
N GLY A 345 29.36 -18.61 5.92
CA GLY A 345 29.39 -18.47 4.45
C GLY A 345 29.47 -17.03 3.93
N ILE A 346 29.22 -16.03 4.77
CA ILE A 346 29.23 -14.62 4.41
C ILE A 346 30.56 -13.98 4.87
N ASN A 347 31.43 -13.57 3.94
CA ASN A 347 32.74 -12.99 4.24
C ASN A 347 32.88 -11.56 3.68
N SER A 348 31.83 -10.74 3.75
CA SER A 348 31.85 -9.37 3.20
C SER A 348 31.52 -8.36 4.29
N GLU A 349 32.55 -7.66 4.79
CA GLU A 349 32.37 -6.58 5.76
C GLU A 349 31.48 -5.43 5.21
N PRO A 350 31.63 -4.98 3.94
CA PRO A 350 30.73 -3.99 3.37
C PRO A 350 29.27 -4.43 3.30
N PHE A 351 29.00 -5.73 3.10
CA PHE A 351 27.66 -6.28 3.15
C PHE A 351 27.09 -6.26 4.58
N MET A 352 27.87 -6.72 5.55
CA MET A 352 27.48 -6.70 6.96
C MET A 352 27.13 -5.29 7.44
N ASN A 353 27.98 -4.31 7.07
CA ASN A 353 27.74 -2.90 7.40
C ASN A 353 26.44 -2.37 6.77
N CYS A 354 26.15 -2.72 5.50
CA CYS A 354 24.90 -2.36 4.85
C CYS A 354 23.67 -2.94 5.61
N ILE A 355 23.72 -4.19 6.04
CA ILE A 355 22.65 -4.80 6.84
C ILE A 355 22.51 -4.09 8.19
N LEU A 356 23.60 -3.80 8.89
CA LEU A 356 23.57 -3.06 10.16
C LEU A 356 23.00 -1.65 10.00
N ASP A 357 23.26 -0.97 8.89
CA ASP A 357 22.65 0.32 8.60
C ASP A 357 21.15 0.20 8.36
N VAL A 358 20.67 -0.84 7.68
CA VAL A 358 19.22 -1.11 7.56
C VAL A 358 18.61 -1.32 8.95
N ILE A 359 19.22 -2.14 9.82
CA ILE A 359 18.74 -2.38 11.18
C ILE A 359 18.66 -1.06 11.99
N ARG A 360 19.65 -0.18 11.85
CA ARG A 360 19.68 1.12 12.53
C ARG A 360 18.49 2.01 12.15
N THR A 361 17.97 1.88 10.95
CA THR A 361 16.84 2.69 10.45
C THR A 361 15.49 2.15 10.88
N LEU A 362 15.41 0.94 11.44
CA LEU A 362 14.15 0.34 11.88
C LEU A 362 13.52 1.19 13.00
N LYS A 363 12.22 1.36 12.90
CA LYS A 363 11.41 2.03 13.92
C LYS A 363 10.37 1.06 14.45
N PHE A 364 10.39 0.88 15.75
CA PHE A 364 9.42 0.06 16.48
C PHE A 364 8.44 0.97 17.22
N GLU A 365 7.30 0.44 17.59
CA GLU A 365 6.33 1.16 18.40
C GLU A 365 6.94 1.59 19.73
N LYS A 366 6.65 2.82 20.17
CA LYS A 366 7.10 3.34 21.47
C LYS A 366 6.40 2.60 22.61
N ILE A 367 7.12 2.38 23.68
CA ILE A 367 6.55 1.87 24.92
C ILE A 367 6.45 3.04 25.89
N GLU A 368 5.24 3.40 26.27
CA GLU A 368 4.99 4.41 27.28
C GLU A 368 4.86 3.78 28.66
N ASP A 369 5.35 4.50 29.69
CA ASP A 369 5.08 4.16 31.09
C ASP A 369 3.62 4.51 31.38
N MET A 370 2.70 3.55 31.24
CA MET A 370 1.32 3.76 31.65
C MET A 370 1.15 3.46 33.15
N PRO A 371 0.71 4.44 33.97
CA PRO A 371 0.13 4.16 35.26
C PRO A 371 -1.24 3.49 35.02
N MET A 372 -1.42 2.24 35.43
CA MET A 372 -2.75 1.65 35.49
C MET A 372 -3.49 2.21 36.70
N GLU A 373 -4.45 3.12 36.49
CA GLU A 373 -5.44 3.47 37.49
C GLU A 373 -6.29 2.23 37.80
N GLY A 374 -6.27 1.78 39.02
CA GLY A 374 -7.20 0.80 39.58
C GLY A 374 -6.73 -0.65 39.78
N THR A 375 -5.48 -0.98 39.53
CA THR A 375 -4.91 -2.29 39.90
C THR A 375 -3.56 -2.15 40.57
N ASN A 376 -3.28 -2.95 41.62
CA ASN A 376 -2.01 -2.97 42.35
C ASN A 376 -0.84 -3.58 41.56
N ILE A 377 -0.88 -3.56 40.22
CA ILE A 377 0.19 -4.05 39.37
C ILE A 377 0.97 -2.85 38.83
N VAL A 378 2.06 -2.52 39.53
CA VAL A 378 3.03 -1.52 39.08
C VAL A 378 3.76 -2.10 37.87
N LYS A 379 3.44 -1.65 36.68
CA LYS A 379 4.34 -1.80 35.51
C LYS A 379 5.58 -0.96 35.80
N GLY A 380 6.70 -1.60 36.11
CA GLY A 380 7.98 -0.93 36.28
C GLY A 380 8.37 -0.14 35.00
N PRO A 381 9.42 0.72 35.06
CA PRO A 381 9.82 1.56 33.94
C PRO A 381 10.08 0.74 32.67
N ALA A 382 9.77 1.33 31.51
CA ALA A 382 10.10 0.74 30.22
C ALA A 382 11.61 0.52 30.12
N ARG A 383 12.03 -0.67 29.71
CA ARG A 383 13.44 -1.07 29.61
C ARG A 383 13.83 -1.36 28.17
N PRO A 384 15.08 -1.12 27.78
CA PRO A 384 15.62 -1.60 26.52
C PRO A 384 15.47 -3.11 26.40
N VAL A 385 15.20 -3.57 25.19
CA VAL A 385 15.04 -4.98 24.87
C VAL A 385 16.17 -5.42 23.96
N ASN A 386 16.95 -6.40 24.41
CA ASN A 386 18.02 -7.01 23.62
C ASN A 386 17.52 -8.29 22.97
N LEU A 387 17.86 -8.48 21.72
CA LEU A 387 17.47 -9.67 20.98
C LEU A 387 18.53 -10.13 20.00
N THR A 388 18.41 -11.38 19.59
CA THR A 388 19.16 -11.95 18.46
C THR A 388 18.20 -12.34 17.34
N TYR A 389 18.65 -12.15 16.10
CA TYR A 389 17.84 -12.38 14.91
C TYR A 389 18.64 -13.05 13.80
N PRO A 390 18.44 -14.36 13.54
CA PRO A 390 19.12 -15.06 12.45
C PRO A 390 18.48 -14.73 11.09
N LEU A 391 19.32 -14.46 10.10
CA LEU A 391 18.98 -14.25 8.70
C LEU A 391 19.72 -15.27 7.83
N GLU A 392 19.02 -15.82 6.85
CA GLU A 392 19.60 -16.70 5.84
C GLU A 392 19.40 -16.09 4.46
N PHE A 393 20.48 -15.86 3.73
CA PHE A 393 20.51 -15.35 2.36
C PHE A 393 20.75 -16.51 1.41
N SER A 394 19.81 -16.75 0.50
CA SER A 394 19.90 -17.77 -0.53
C SER A 394 19.62 -17.20 -1.89
N VAL A 395 20.25 -17.77 -2.90
CA VAL A 395 19.97 -17.50 -4.31
C VAL A 395 19.36 -18.78 -4.89
N THR A 396 18.13 -18.68 -5.38
CA THR A 396 17.46 -19.83 -6.02
C THR A 396 17.92 -19.86 -7.48
N THR A 397 18.75 -20.84 -7.83
CA THR A 397 19.06 -21.19 -9.22
C THR A 397 17.99 -22.14 -9.76
N GLU A 398 17.64 -22.04 -11.05
CA GLU A 398 16.60 -22.88 -11.69
C GLU A 398 16.90 -24.40 -11.66
N GLU A 399 18.08 -24.81 -11.25
CA GLU A 399 18.47 -26.23 -11.24
C GLU A 399 17.85 -27.04 -10.08
N GLU A 400 17.29 -26.42 -9.04
CA GLU A 400 16.64 -27.14 -7.93
C GLU A 400 15.15 -27.47 -8.14
N LYS A 401 14.63 -27.27 -9.35
CA LYS A 401 13.22 -27.58 -9.71
C LYS A 401 13.07 -28.79 -10.62
N LYS A 402 14.00 -29.73 -10.60
CA LYS A 402 13.80 -31.04 -11.27
C LYS A 402 13.64 -32.18 -10.31
#